data_f66be34ad324fe815096f55b3730029c
#
_entry.id   f66be34ad324fe815096f55b3730029c
#
_cell.length_a   1.000
_cell.length_b   1.000
_cell.length_c   1.000
_cell.angle_alpha   90.00
_cell.angle_beta   90.00
_cell.angle_gamma   90.00
#
_symmetry.space_group_name_H-M   'P 1'
#
loop_
_entity.id
_entity.type
_entity.pdbx_description
1 polymer ?
#
loop_
_entity_poly.entity_id
_entity_poly.type
_entity_poly.pdbx_seq_one_letter_code
_entity_poly.pdbx_strand_id
1 'polypeptide(L)'
;MAVVSEYVRSMFQWTVKREGIIAPDERPPAGQTIALGVQHIFAMFGATVLAPVIMGFNPQTAILFSGIGTLIFFFCVRGRVPSYLGSSFSFIAVVLSAEAITWSGTGPNIPAALGGIIACGALYAVIGLVVMAVGYKWVEFLMPPVVTGAVVAVIGLNLAPAAINYMIGTGKIADNFGILVGLLTALVIAIVAVYAPGMLRRLPILVGGVFGYILYFVLSNVLNMGGTHIDFNAVTSQPLLGWPVLTAPTFDSHAITLMLPVAIVLVAENLGHVKAVAAMTGKDLDPYIGRAFFADGVATMVAGSGGGTGVTTYAENIGVMAVTKIYSSIVFVIAACVAIVLGFSPMFGALVLSIPGPVLGGMAVVLFGLIATTGIRICVENKVDFTDNKNFITMAVALTLGAGNLAITQGDFSIGGIGTACIGALLVYQILNKFGMGAKEAAPAA
;
A
#
# COMPACT_ATOMS: atom_id res chain seq x y z
N MET A 1 30.09 -20.50 -8.22
CA MET A 1 29.95 -19.29 -9.05
C MET A 1 29.22 -19.54 -10.37
N ALA A 2 29.52 -20.59 -11.15
CA ALA A 2 28.83 -20.84 -12.43
C ALA A 2 27.31 -21.02 -12.30
N VAL A 3 26.83 -21.80 -11.33
CA VAL A 3 25.40 -22.03 -11.08
C VAL A 3 24.64 -20.74 -10.70
N VAL A 4 25.26 -19.84 -9.92
CA VAL A 4 24.70 -18.55 -9.56
C VAL A 4 24.64 -17.63 -10.79
N SER A 5 25.65 -17.67 -11.66
CA SER A 5 25.69 -16.89 -12.89
C SER A 5 24.60 -17.32 -13.89
N GLU A 6 24.42 -18.62 -14.07
CA GLU A 6 23.39 -19.19 -14.96
C GLU A 6 21.96 -18.92 -14.42
N TYR A 7 21.82 -19.02 -13.12
CA TYR A 7 20.57 -18.70 -12.40
C TYR A 7 20.16 -17.23 -12.54
N VAL A 8 21.09 -16.28 -12.32
CA VAL A 8 20.83 -14.85 -12.50
C VAL A 8 20.52 -14.55 -13.97
N ARG A 9 21.25 -15.19 -14.89
CA ARG A 9 21.05 -14.99 -16.33
C ARG A 9 19.65 -15.41 -16.78
N SER A 10 19.09 -16.48 -16.21
CA SER A 10 17.73 -16.96 -16.55
C SER A 10 16.63 -15.99 -16.11
N MET A 11 16.82 -15.19 -15.05
CA MET A 11 15.86 -14.20 -14.60
C MET A 11 15.75 -12.98 -15.53
N PHE A 12 16.78 -12.72 -16.34
CA PHE A 12 16.84 -11.60 -17.29
C PHE A 12 16.57 -12.04 -18.74
N GLN A 13 16.05 -13.24 -18.95
CA GLN A 13 15.68 -13.73 -20.29
C GLN A 13 14.16 -13.64 -20.46
N TRP A 14 13.71 -12.63 -21.20
CA TRP A 14 12.30 -12.47 -21.60
C TRP A 14 12.16 -12.71 -23.09
N THR A 15 11.24 -13.60 -23.46
CA THR A 15 10.87 -13.80 -24.85
C THR A 15 10.01 -12.65 -25.35
N VAL A 16 10.28 -12.15 -26.58
CA VAL A 16 9.49 -11.05 -27.15
C VAL A 16 8.17 -11.59 -27.68
N LYS A 17 7.05 -11.04 -27.21
CA LYS A 17 5.71 -11.35 -27.69
C LYS A 17 4.99 -10.07 -28.06
N ARG A 18 4.39 -10.02 -29.25
CA ARG A 18 3.79 -8.80 -29.80
C ARG A 18 2.32 -8.64 -29.50
N GLU A 19 1.59 -9.73 -29.31
CA GLU A 19 0.13 -9.75 -29.18
C GLU A 19 -0.36 -10.76 -28.14
N GLY A 20 -1.57 -10.54 -27.65
CA GLY A 20 -2.22 -11.41 -26.68
C GLY A 20 -1.76 -11.17 -25.22
N ILE A 21 -2.01 -12.15 -24.37
CA ILE A 21 -1.62 -12.11 -22.95
C ILE A 21 -0.11 -12.30 -22.87
N ILE A 22 0.58 -11.38 -22.19
CA ILE A 22 2.03 -11.42 -22.00
C ILE A 22 2.34 -11.91 -20.60
N ALA A 23 3.00 -13.06 -20.51
CA ALA A 23 3.33 -13.75 -19.25
C ALA A 23 4.50 -13.05 -18.51
N PRO A 24 4.77 -13.40 -17.22
CA PRO A 24 5.87 -12.80 -16.44
C PRO A 24 7.26 -12.97 -17.07
N ASP A 25 7.48 -14.06 -17.81
CA ASP A 25 8.72 -14.42 -18.51
C ASP A 25 8.72 -13.98 -19.99
N GLU A 26 7.71 -13.25 -20.43
CA GLU A 26 7.59 -12.65 -21.75
C GLU A 26 7.67 -11.13 -21.65
N ARG A 27 7.95 -10.45 -22.76
CA ARG A 27 7.89 -8.98 -22.82
C ARG A 27 7.34 -8.48 -24.15
N PRO A 28 6.68 -7.32 -24.16
CA PRO A 28 6.38 -6.60 -25.39
C PRO A 28 7.66 -6.13 -26.13
N PRO A 29 7.56 -5.57 -27.33
CA PRO A 29 8.65 -4.83 -27.96
C PRO A 29 9.23 -3.75 -27.03
N ALA A 30 10.52 -3.46 -27.13
CA ALA A 30 11.27 -2.63 -26.18
C ALA A 30 10.60 -1.26 -25.89
N GLY A 31 10.16 -0.53 -26.92
CA GLY A 31 9.49 0.76 -26.73
C GLY A 31 8.20 0.65 -25.93
N GLN A 32 7.39 -0.37 -26.20
CA GLN A 32 6.16 -0.63 -25.44
C GLN A 32 6.47 -1.06 -23.99
N THR A 33 7.52 -1.86 -23.79
CA THR A 33 7.96 -2.28 -22.45
C THR A 33 8.34 -1.08 -21.59
N ILE A 34 9.11 -0.13 -22.17
CA ILE A 34 9.50 1.11 -21.48
C ILE A 34 8.27 1.96 -21.17
N ALA A 35 7.38 2.17 -22.14
CA ALA A 35 6.17 2.95 -21.95
C ALA A 35 5.27 2.37 -20.84
N LEU A 36 5.16 1.04 -20.76
CA LEU A 36 4.43 0.36 -19.70
C LEU A 36 5.12 0.51 -18.33
N GLY A 37 6.46 0.42 -18.28
CA GLY A 37 7.20 0.67 -17.05
C GLY A 37 6.93 2.07 -16.50
N VAL A 38 6.97 3.09 -17.37
CA VAL A 38 6.60 4.47 -17.00
C VAL A 38 5.13 4.57 -16.60
N GLN A 39 4.23 3.86 -17.29
CA GLN A 39 2.81 3.82 -16.90
C GLN A 39 2.61 3.26 -15.48
N HIS A 40 3.36 2.24 -15.09
CA HIS A 40 3.29 1.68 -13.74
C HIS A 40 3.78 2.66 -12.66
N ILE A 41 4.74 3.55 -12.99
CA ILE A 41 5.11 4.67 -12.10
C ILE A 41 3.94 5.62 -11.87
N PHE A 42 3.23 6.00 -12.93
CA PHE A 42 2.06 6.85 -12.79
C PHE A 42 0.91 6.17 -12.02
N ALA A 43 0.76 4.86 -12.16
CA ALA A 43 -0.27 4.12 -11.43
C ALA A 43 0.00 4.09 -9.91
N MET A 44 1.26 3.85 -9.51
CA MET A 44 1.66 3.80 -8.09
C MET A 44 1.79 5.19 -7.46
N PHE A 45 1.91 6.25 -8.29
CA PHE A 45 2.28 7.59 -7.84
C PHE A 45 1.38 8.10 -6.71
N GLY A 46 0.05 8.03 -6.90
CA GLY A 46 -0.90 8.54 -5.92
C GLY A 46 -0.72 7.89 -4.54
N ALA A 47 -0.59 6.58 -4.50
CA ALA A 47 -0.42 5.82 -3.27
C ALA A 47 0.96 6.04 -2.63
N THR A 48 2.03 5.92 -3.43
CA THR A 48 3.42 6.03 -2.94
C THR A 48 3.78 7.44 -2.47
N VAL A 49 3.10 8.47 -2.98
CA VAL A 49 3.28 9.86 -2.55
C VAL A 49 2.42 10.19 -1.34
N LEU A 50 1.16 9.77 -1.35
CA LEU A 50 0.19 10.14 -0.32
C LEU A 50 0.56 9.56 1.05
N ALA A 51 0.94 8.29 1.11
CA ALA A 51 1.25 7.63 2.37
C ALA A 51 2.39 8.31 3.15
N PRO A 52 3.59 8.56 2.57
CA PRO A 52 4.67 9.24 3.28
C PRO A 52 4.29 10.67 3.68
N VAL A 53 3.59 11.43 2.82
CA VAL A 53 3.17 12.80 3.16
C VAL A 53 2.24 12.80 4.36
N ILE A 54 1.25 11.89 4.41
CA ILE A 54 0.34 11.76 5.56
C ILE A 54 1.11 11.40 6.85
N MET A 55 2.10 10.52 6.75
CA MET A 55 2.93 10.10 7.89
C MET A 55 4.01 11.11 8.29
N GLY A 56 4.24 12.18 7.52
CA GLY A 56 5.31 13.15 7.73
C GLY A 56 6.69 12.68 7.27
N PHE A 57 6.77 11.61 6.48
CA PHE A 57 8.01 11.12 5.87
C PHE A 57 8.35 11.92 4.61
N ASN A 58 9.62 11.90 4.23
CA ASN A 58 10.05 12.51 2.98
C ASN A 58 9.59 11.67 1.77
N PRO A 59 8.72 12.20 0.88
CA PRO A 59 8.18 11.45 -0.25
C PRO A 59 9.24 11.08 -1.29
N GLN A 60 10.28 11.90 -1.45
CA GLN A 60 11.41 11.62 -2.33
C GLN A 60 12.13 10.34 -1.89
N THR A 61 12.44 10.25 -0.59
CA THR A 61 13.10 9.07 0.01
C THR A 61 12.20 7.83 -0.05
N ALA A 62 10.90 8.00 0.20
CA ALA A 62 9.94 6.90 0.10
C ALA A 62 9.88 6.32 -1.33
N ILE A 63 9.87 7.18 -2.36
CA ILE A 63 9.89 6.75 -3.77
C ILE A 63 11.20 6.03 -4.11
N LEU A 64 12.36 6.52 -3.64
CA LEU A 64 13.63 5.84 -3.80
C LEU A 64 13.56 4.40 -3.28
N PHE A 65 13.11 4.23 -2.03
CA PHE A 65 13.06 2.92 -1.41
C PHE A 65 11.94 2.04 -1.97
N SER A 66 10.88 2.59 -2.55
CA SER A 66 9.89 1.81 -3.29
C SER A 66 10.52 1.17 -4.54
N GLY A 67 11.36 1.90 -5.25
CA GLY A 67 12.12 1.36 -6.38
C GLY A 67 13.12 0.28 -5.95
N ILE A 68 13.93 0.54 -4.92
CA ILE A 68 14.88 -0.43 -4.36
C ILE A 68 14.13 -1.67 -3.87
N GLY A 69 13.03 -1.50 -3.12
CA GLY A 69 12.19 -2.59 -2.62
C GLY A 69 11.60 -3.44 -3.74
N THR A 70 11.16 -2.82 -4.84
CA THR A 70 10.67 -3.53 -6.02
C THR A 70 11.75 -4.39 -6.66
N LEU A 71 13.01 -3.91 -6.74
CA LEU A 71 14.13 -4.73 -7.22
C LEU A 71 14.44 -5.90 -6.27
N ILE A 72 14.46 -5.67 -4.94
CA ILE A 72 14.64 -6.73 -3.95
C ILE A 72 13.56 -7.81 -4.13
N PHE A 73 12.29 -7.38 -4.27
CA PHE A 73 11.18 -8.30 -4.51
C PHE A 73 11.38 -9.10 -5.79
N PHE A 74 11.69 -8.44 -6.91
CA PHE A 74 11.95 -9.10 -8.19
C PHE A 74 13.00 -10.22 -8.06
N PHE A 75 14.12 -9.95 -7.38
CA PHE A 75 15.18 -10.94 -7.20
C PHE A 75 14.73 -12.10 -6.30
N CYS A 76 14.07 -11.82 -5.18
CA CYS A 76 13.62 -12.84 -4.24
C CYS A 76 12.57 -13.78 -4.83
N VAL A 77 11.59 -13.23 -5.58
CA VAL A 77 10.55 -14.04 -6.25
C VAL A 77 10.99 -14.57 -7.63
N ARG A 78 12.26 -14.35 -8.00
CA ARG A 78 12.86 -14.85 -9.24
C ARG A 78 12.15 -14.36 -10.51
N GLY A 79 11.63 -13.14 -10.49
CA GLY A 79 10.88 -12.57 -11.59
C GLY A 79 9.57 -13.30 -11.92
N ARG A 80 9.09 -14.21 -11.07
CA ARG A 80 7.88 -15.01 -11.35
C ARG A 80 6.60 -14.32 -10.89
N VAL A 81 6.67 -13.49 -9.87
CA VAL A 81 5.54 -12.71 -9.37
C VAL A 81 5.71 -11.26 -9.83
N PRO A 82 4.99 -10.83 -10.87
CA PRO A 82 5.05 -9.43 -11.30
C PRO A 82 4.33 -8.55 -10.26
N SER A 83 5.06 -7.62 -9.65
CA SER A 83 4.49 -6.67 -8.71
C SER A 83 5.41 -5.45 -8.58
N TYR A 84 4.81 -4.31 -8.20
CA TYR A 84 5.50 -3.12 -7.74
C TYR A 84 5.31 -2.99 -6.24
N LEU A 85 6.37 -2.60 -5.52
CA LEU A 85 6.31 -2.31 -4.10
C LEU A 85 6.28 -0.80 -3.87
N GLY A 86 5.36 -0.35 -3.05
CA GLY A 86 5.30 1.04 -2.64
C GLY A 86 4.93 1.19 -1.17
N SER A 87 4.79 2.43 -0.71
CA SER A 87 4.51 2.75 0.69
C SER A 87 3.24 2.09 1.19
N SER A 88 3.33 1.25 2.22
CA SER A 88 2.18 0.55 2.78
C SER A 88 1.30 1.47 3.63
N PHE A 89 0.01 1.48 3.34
CA PHE A 89 -0.99 2.22 4.10
C PHE A 89 -1.23 1.66 5.50
N SER A 90 -0.87 0.40 5.73
CA SER A 90 -1.03 -0.27 7.02
C SER A 90 -0.21 0.39 8.14
N PHE A 91 0.85 1.13 7.79
CA PHE A 91 1.65 1.88 8.77
C PHE A 91 1.07 3.24 9.12
N ILE A 92 0.19 3.83 8.28
CA ILE A 92 -0.25 5.23 8.46
C ILE A 92 -0.93 5.42 9.83
N ALA A 93 -1.91 4.58 10.14
CA ALA A 93 -2.67 4.73 11.39
C ALA A 93 -1.78 4.58 12.62
N VAL A 94 -0.79 3.69 12.54
CA VAL A 94 0.16 3.44 13.63
C VAL A 94 1.10 4.62 13.81
N VAL A 95 1.62 5.18 12.70
CA VAL A 95 2.49 6.36 12.73
C VAL A 95 1.74 7.61 13.21
N LEU A 96 0.45 7.74 12.85
CA LEU A 96 -0.37 8.88 13.26
C LEU A 96 -0.93 8.77 14.68
N SER A 97 -0.91 7.59 15.29
CA SER A 97 -1.42 7.46 16.66
C SER A 97 -0.49 8.21 17.63
N ALA A 98 -1.04 9.23 18.31
CA ALA A 98 -0.29 10.09 19.22
C ALA A 98 0.33 9.33 20.42
N GLU A 99 -0.18 8.15 20.71
CA GLU A 99 0.31 7.26 21.77
C GLU A 99 1.55 6.46 21.36
N ALA A 100 1.77 6.35 20.05
CA ALA A 100 2.77 5.45 19.49
C ALA A 100 4.17 6.02 19.38
N ILE A 101 4.22 7.30 19.08
CA ILE A 101 5.48 7.95 18.76
C ILE A 101 5.46 9.25 19.51
N THR A 102 6.21 9.32 20.61
CA THR A 102 6.34 10.54 21.40
C THR A 102 6.57 11.73 20.50
N TRP A 103 5.57 12.60 20.40
CA TRP A 103 5.65 13.86 19.71
C TRP A 103 6.75 14.70 20.36
N SER A 104 7.81 14.93 19.64
CA SER A 104 8.88 15.86 20.06
C SER A 104 8.44 17.33 19.88
N GLY A 105 7.19 17.67 20.17
CA GLY A 105 6.66 19.04 20.07
C GLY A 105 6.56 19.65 18.66
N THR A 106 7.20 19.06 17.66
CA THR A 106 7.33 19.59 16.30
C THR A 106 6.85 18.62 15.21
N GLY A 107 6.31 17.45 15.57
CA GLY A 107 5.84 16.44 14.60
C GLY A 107 6.17 15.00 15.02
N PRO A 108 5.80 13.99 14.20
CA PRO A 108 6.06 12.60 14.51
C PRO A 108 7.57 12.33 14.64
N ASN A 109 7.95 11.47 15.60
CA ASN A 109 9.33 11.02 15.77
C ASN A 109 9.69 10.00 14.69
N ILE A 110 10.04 10.49 13.51
CA ILE A 110 10.37 9.65 12.35
C ILE A 110 11.46 8.62 12.64
N PRO A 111 12.59 8.96 13.32
CA PRO A 111 13.58 7.96 13.69
C PRO A 111 13.03 6.76 14.47
N ALA A 112 12.15 6.97 15.44
CA ALA A 112 11.53 5.89 16.21
C ALA A 112 10.54 5.07 15.34
N ALA A 113 9.77 5.74 14.49
CA ALA A 113 8.90 5.07 13.51
C ALA A 113 9.70 4.14 12.59
N LEU A 114 10.87 4.59 12.11
CA LEU A 114 11.77 3.80 11.27
C LEU A 114 12.25 2.53 11.98
N GLY A 115 12.62 2.63 13.26
CA GLY A 115 12.99 1.47 14.09
C GLY A 115 11.86 0.44 14.20
N GLY A 116 10.63 0.90 14.42
CA GLY A 116 9.43 0.05 14.43
C GLY A 116 9.15 -0.59 13.07
N ILE A 117 9.29 0.15 11.97
CA ILE A 117 9.16 -0.36 10.59
C ILE A 117 10.18 -1.47 10.32
N ILE A 118 11.44 -1.29 10.74
CA ILE A 118 12.48 -2.32 10.60
C ILE A 118 12.11 -3.57 11.38
N ALA A 119 11.65 -3.44 12.62
CA ALA A 119 11.25 -4.57 13.46
C ALA A 119 10.05 -5.32 12.85
N CYS A 120 9.05 -4.59 12.34
CA CYS A 120 7.93 -5.16 11.61
C CYS A 120 8.40 -5.92 10.35
N GLY A 121 9.29 -5.31 9.55
CA GLY A 121 9.88 -5.93 8.38
C GLY A 121 10.66 -7.20 8.71
N ALA A 122 11.40 -7.20 9.82
CA ALA A 122 12.12 -8.38 10.30
C ALA A 122 11.17 -9.52 10.67
N LEU A 123 10.10 -9.24 11.44
CA LEU A 123 9.08 -10.22 11.76
C LEU A 123 8.42 -10.77 10.50
N TYR A 124 8.10 -9.88 9.54
CA TYR A 124 7.49 -10.28 8.28
C TYR A 124 8.42 -11.15 7.42
N ALA A 125 9.72 -10.84 7.38
CA ALA A 125 10.72 -11.69 6.73
C ALA A 125 10.82 -13.08 7.39
N VAL A 126 10.79 -13.13 8.73
CA VAL A 126 10.76 -14.42 9.48
C VAL A 126 9.52 -15.22 9.13
N ILE A 127 8.33 -14.61 9.10
CA ILE A 127 7.10 -15.28 8.65
C ILE A 127 7.28 -15.84 7.23
N GLY A 128 7.89 -15.07 6.32
CA GLY A 128 8.22 -15.53 4.97
C GLY A 128 9.14 -16.76 4.96
N LEU A 129 10.18 -16.79 5.80
CA LEU A 129 11.08 -17.95 5.97
C LEU A 129 10.32 -19.18 6.49
N VAL A 130 9.46 -19.00 7.49
CA VAL A 130 8.61 -20.08 8.01
C VAL A 130 7.69 -20.62 6.91
N VAL A 131 7.05 -19.75 6.13
CA VAL A 131 6.21 -20.16 5.00
C VAL A 131 7.00 -20.92 3.93
N MET A 132 8.25 -20.51 3.65
CA MET A 132 9.12 -21.25 2.74
C MET A 132 9.49 -22.64 3.26
N ALA A 133 9.61 -22.80 4.58
CA ALA A 133 10.02 -24.07 5.20
C ALA A 133 8.86 -25.06 5.37
N VAL A 134 7.67 -24.57 5.83
CA VAL A 134 6.53 -25.44 6.20
C VAL A 134 5.33 -25.29 5.28
N GLY A 135 5.40 -24.42 4.28
CA GLY A 135 4.30 -24.11 3.36
C GLY A 135 3.39 -22.99 3.88
N TYR A 136 2.46 -22.55 3.03
CA TYR A 136 1.57 -21.39 3.28
C TYR A 136 0.17 -21.78 3.79
N LYS A 137 -0.21 -23.06 3.75
CA LYS A 137 -1.58 -23.51 4.09
C LYS A 137 -2.04 -23.12 5.49
N TRP A 138 -1.13 -23.03 6.45
CA TRP A 138 -1.45 -22.57 7.80
C TRP A 138 -1.83 -21.10 7.81
N VAL A 139 -1.27 -20.28 6.90
CA VAL A 139 -1.65 -18.87 6.73
C VAL A 139 -3.06 -18.78 6.17
N GLU A 140 -3.40 -19.55 5.14
CA GLU A 140 -4.77 -19.62 4.60
C GLU A 140 -5.79 -20.13 5.62
N PHE A 141 -5.39 -21.10 6.47
CA PHE A 141 -6.24 -21.57 7.55
C PHE A 141 -6.52 -20.47 8.59
N LEU A 142 -5.50 -19.70 8.95
CA LEU A 142 -5.66 -18.58 9.90
C LEU A 142 -6.40 -17.40 9.27
N MET A 143 -6.14 -17.13 7.98
CA MET A 143 -6.63 -15.98 7.25
C MET A 143 -7.46 -16.40 6.03
N PRO A 144 -8.64 -17.00 6.24
CA PRO A 144 -9.54 -17.31 5.13
C PRO A 144 -10.02 -16.02 4.46
N PRO A 145 -10.60 -16.10 3.25
CA PRO A 145 -10.96 -14.91 2.46
C PRO A 145 -11.80 -13.86 3.20
N VAL A 146 -12.69 -14.29 4.10
CA VAL A 146 -13.47 -13.35 4.92
C VAL A 146 -12.61 -12.55 5.87
N VAL A 147 -11.61 -13.17 6.51
CA VAL A 147 -10.67 -12.49 7.41
C VAL A 147 -9.76 -11.56 6.61
N THR A 148 -9.17 -12.07 5.52
CA THR A 148 -8.31 -11.27 4.64
C THR A 148 -9.07 -10.06 4.07
N GLY A 149 -10.29 -10.26 3.58
CA GLY A 149 -11.12 -9.20 3.04
C GLY A 149 -11.51 -8.17 4.11
N ALA A 150 -11.84 -8.62 5.33
CA ALA A 150 -12.16 -7.74 6.45
C ALA A 150 -10.95 -6.87 6.84
N VAL A 151 -9.76 -7.47 6.97
CA VAL A 151 -8.52 -6.74 7.31
C VAL A 151 -8.20 -5.68 6.28
N VAL A 152 -8.25 -6.02 4.97
CA VAL A 152 -8.01 -5.05 3.90
C VAL A 152 -9.06 -3.94 3.91
N ALA A 153 -10.35 -4.26 4.13
CA ALA A 153 -11.41 -3.26 4.21
C ALA A 153 -11.19 -2.29 5.38
N VAL A 154 -10.76 -2.81 6.52
CA VAL A 154 -10.44 -2.03 7.72
C VAL A 154 -9.33 -1.01 7.48
N ILE A 155 -8.29 -1.34 6.71
CA ILE A 155 -7.21 -0.39 6.40
C ILE A 155 -7.81 0.89 5.80
N GLY A 156 -8.65 0.74 4.78
CA GLY A 156 -9.28 1.90 4.13
C GLY A 156 -10.20 2.68 5.05
N LEU A 157 -11.05 2.00 5.83
CA LEU A 157 -12.01 2.64 6.73
C LEU A 157 -11.33 3.34 7.92
N ASN A 158 -10.29 2.76 8.48
CA ASN A 158 -9.55 3.33 9.59
C ASN A 158 -8.85 4.65 9.21
N LEU A 159 -8.46 4.77 7.94
CA LEU A 159 -7.80 5.97 7.41
C LEU A 159 -8.77 7.07 6.94
N ALA A 160 -10.08 6.80 6.87
CA ALA A 160 -11.08 7.77 6.43
C ALA A 160 -11.04 9.11 7.20
N PRO A 161 -10.89 9.13 8.55
CA PRO A 161 -10.74 10.39 9.28
C PRO A 161 -9.54 11.22 8.85
N ALA A 162 -8.40 10.58 8.51
CA ALA A 162 -7.22 11.30 8.03
C ALA A 162 -7.48 12.00 6.70
N ALA A 163 -8.18 11.34 5.76
CA ALA A 163 -8.57 11.96 4.49
C ALA A 163 -9.45 13.20 4.70
N ILE A 164 -10.45 13.09 5.58
CA ILE A 164 -11.35 14.20 5.91
C ILE A 164 -10.58 15.36 6.57
N ASN A 165 -9.69 15.06 7.53
CA ASN A 165 -8.88 16.08 8.19
C ASN A 165 -7.98 16.86 7.21
N TYR A 166 -7.43 16.21 6.19
CA TYR A 166 -6.71 16.89 5.13
C TYR A 166 -7.60 17.83 4.29
N MET A 167 -8.88 17.45 4.07
CA MET A 167 -9.83 18.30 3.35
C MET A 167 -10.26 19.53 4.15
N ILE A 168 -10.61 19.34 5.43
CA ILE A 168 -11.18 20.39 6.28
C ILE A 168 -10.11 21.26 6.96
N GLY A 169 -8.84 20.87 6.87
CA GLY A 169 -7.77 21.49 7.63
C GLY A 169 -7.77 21.08 9.12
N THR A 170 -6.71 21.44 9.83
CA THR A 170 -6.53 21.13 11.27
C THR A 170 -7.22 22.16 12.19
N GLY A 171 -7.98 23.11 11.64
CA GLY A 171 -8.71 24.12 12.39
C GLY A 171 -9.98 23.60 13.06
N LYS A 172 -10.46 24.30 14.10
CA LYS A 172 -11.73 23.97 14.78
C LYS A 172 -12.97 24.26 13.91
N ILE A 173 -12.83 25.02 12.85
CA ILE A 173 -13.90 25.37 11.90
C ILE A 173 -13.51 24.75 10.56
N ALA A 174 -14.43 23.93 10.01
CA ALA A 174 -14.25 23.34 8.69
C ALA A 174 -14.04 24.44 7.64
N ASP A 175 -12.95 24.35 6.90
CA ASP A 175 -12.67 25.26 5.79
C ASP A 175 -13.52 24.87 4.57
N ASN A 176 -14.60 25.63 4.33
CA ASN A 176 -15.47 25.39 3.18
C ASN A 176 -14.72 25.44 1.84
N PHE A 177 -13.67 26.23 1.75
CA PHE A 177 -12.81 26.28 0.56
C PHE A 177 -12.08 24.94 0.38
N GLY A 178 -11.48 24.41 1.44
CA GLY A 178 -10.79 23.13 1.42
C GLY A 178 -11.74 21.96 1.11
N ILE A 179 -12.94 21.96 1.69
CA ILE A 179 -13.98 20.97 1.40
C ILE A 179 -14.36 21.01 -0.09
N LEU A 180 -14.61 22.18 -0.65
CA LEU A 180 -14.98 22.34 -2.06
C LEU A 180 -13.89 21.76 -2.98
N VAL A 181 -12.63 22.17 -2.78
CA VAL A 181 -11.52 21.70 -3.60
C VAL A 181 -11.34 20.18 -3.47
N GLY A 182 -11.40 19.64 -2.24
CA GLY A 182 -11.24 18.22 -2.01
C GLY A 182 -12.36 17.39 -2.64
N LEU A 183 -13.62 17.81 -2.50
CA LEU A 183 -14.76 17.12 -3.13
C LEU A 183 -14.72 17.19 -4.65
N LEU A 184 -14.34 18.34 -5.24
CA LEU A 184 -14.18 18.44 -6.70
C LEU A 184 -13.02 17.59 -7.20
N THR A 185 -11.90 17.51 -6.45
CA THR A 185 -10.80 16.60 -6.75
C THR A 185 -11.28 15.15 -6.75
N ALA A 186 -11.98 14.71 -5.71
CA ALA A 186 -12.53 13.36 -5.60
C ALA A 186 -13.54 13.06 -6.73
N LEU A 187 -14.41 14.00 -7.05
CA LEU A 187 -15.37 13.86 -8.15
C LEU A 187 -14.69 13.66 -9.50
N VAL A 188 -13.65 14.44 -9.80
CA VAL A 188 -12.90 14.30 -11.06
C VAL A 188 -12.17 12.96 -11.10
N ILE A 189 -11.58 12.49 -9.99
CA ILE A 189 -11.01 11.14 -9.92
C ILE A 189 -12.07 10.09 -10.29
N ALA A 190 -13.27 10.19 -9.72
CA ALA A 190 -14.36 9.24 -10.00
C ALA A 190 -14.81 9.30 -11.46
N ILE A 191 -14.97 10.49 -12.04
CA ILE A 191 -15.33 10.68 -13.45
C ILE A 191 -14.26 10.07 -14.37
N VAL A 192 -12.99 10.35 -14.10
CA VAL A 192 -11.87 9.80 -14.88
C VAL A 192 -11.81 8.28 -14.78
N ALA A 193 -12.01 7.72 -13.60
CA ALA A 193 -12.02 6.27 -13.39
C ALA A 193 -13.10 5.54 -14.18
N VAL A 194 -14.24 6.19 -14.41
CA VAL A 194 -15.40 5.57 -15.07
C VAL A 194 -15.46 5.89 -16.57
N TYR A 195 -15.28 7.15 -16.93
CA TYR A 195 -15.62 7.66 -18.27
C TYR A 195 -14.41 8.01 -19.14
N ALA A 196 -13.22 8.18 -18.59
CA ALA A 196 -12.07 8.56 -19.40
C ALA A 196 -11.70 7.47 -20.41
N PRO A 197 -11.29 7.84 -21.64
CA PRO A 197 -10.85 6.88 -22.64
C PRO A 197 -9.42 6.40 -22.41
N GLY A 198 -9.13 5.18 -22.81
CA GLY A 198 -7.78 4.64 -22.98
C GLY A 198 -6.93 4.66 -21.70
N MET A 199 -5.76 5.31 -21.77
CA MET A 199 -4.77 5.34 -20.71
C MET A 199 -5.18 6.21 -19.53
N LEU A 200 -5.90 7.32 -19.75
CA LEU A 200 -6.33 8.22 -18.70
C LEU A 200 -7.19 7.53 -17.64
N ARG A 201 -8.08 6.62 -18.07
CA ARG A 201 -8.91 5.81 -17.18
C ARG A 201 -8.10 4.96 -16.18
N ARG A 202 -6.84 4.69 -16.50
CA ARG A 202 -5.93 3.87 -15.69
C ARG A 202 -5.15 4.67 -14.65
N LEU A 203 -5.23 6.01 -14.73
CA LEU A 203 -4.46 6.94 -13.90
C LEU A 203 -5.39 7.97 -13.19
N PRO A 204 -6.55 7.54 -12.65
CA PRO A 204 -7.56 8.47 -12.18
C PRO A 204 -7.06 9.35 -11.03
N ILE A 205 -6.30 8.79 -10.09
CA ILE A 205 -5.77 9.52 -8.92
C ILE A 205 -4.78 10.59 -9.37
N LEU A 206 -3.89 10.26 -10.30
CA LEU A 206 -2.93 11.23 -10.84
C LEU A 206 -3.64 12.35 -11.57
N VAL A 207 -4.56 12.01 -12.49
CA VAL A 207 -5.29 13.01 -13.30
C VAL A 207 -6.13 13.91 -12.42
N GLY A 208 -6.87 13.35 -11.47
CA GLY A 208 -7.67 14.14 -10.53
C GLY A 208 -6.81 14.94 -9.56
N GLY A 209 -5.66 14.41 -9.13
CA GLY A 209 -4.69 15.15 -8.30
C GLY A 209 -4.12 16.37 -9.04
N VAL A 210 -3.71 16.20 -10.31
CA VAL A 210 -3.26 17.33 -11.16
C VAL A 210 -4.38 18.35 -11.36
N PHE A 211 -5.60 17.90 -11.65
CA PHE A 211 -6.75 18.79 -11.73
C PHE A 211 -6.97 19.55 -10.43
N GLY A 212 -6.98 18.86 -9.29
CA GLY A 212 -7.17 19.49 -7.97
C GLY A 212 -6.07 20.50 -7.65
N TYR A 213 -4.82 20.19 -8.01
CA TYR A 213 -3.69 21.10 -7.85
C TYR A 213 -3.86 22.38 -8.67
N ILE A 214 -4.24 22.25 -9.95
CA ILE A 214 -4.51 23.38 -10.84
C ILE A 214 -5.71 24.18 -10.32
N LEU A 215 -6.80 23.50 -9.94
CA LEU A 215 -7.99 24.15 -9.38
C LEU A 215 -7.63 24.96 -8.13
N TYR A 216 -6.91 24.34 -7.19
CA TYR A 216 -6.47 25.04 -5.97
C TYR A 216 -5.61 26.25 -6.30
N PHE A 217 -4.64 26.11 -7.21
CA PHE A 217 -3.78 27.21 -7.66
C PHE A 217 -4.60 28.37 -8.22
N VAL A 218 -5.56 28.09 -9.11
CA VAL A 218 -6.40 29.13 -9.69
C VAL A 218 -7.25 29.84 -8.63
N LEU A 219 -7.90 29.07 -7.76
CA LEU A 219 -8.78 29.63 -6.74
C LEU A 219 -8.01 30.37 -5.64
N SER A 220 -6.85 29.86 -5.20
CA SER A 220 -6.07 30.44 -4.12
C SER A 220 -5.11 31.53 -4.62
N ASN A 221 -4.21 31.20 -5.58
CA ASN A 221 -3.13 32.11 -5.99
C ASN A 221 -3.60 33.20 -6.97
N VAL A 222 -4.58 32.90 -7.86
CA VAL A 222 -5.03 33.85 -8.88
C VAL A 222 -6.26 34.64 -8.41
N LEU A 223 -7.27 33.93 -7.89
CA LEU A 223 -8.56 34.54 -7.50
C LEU A 223 -8.61 34.98 -6.03
N ASN A 224 -7.65 34.60 -5.22
CA ASN A 224 -7.59 34.89 -3.77
C ASN A 224 -8.89 34.51 -3.00
N MET A 225 -9.53 33.41 -3.38
CA MET A 225 -10.81 32.98 -2.80
C MET A 225 -10.64 32.26 -1.44
N GLY A 226 -9.41 31.86 -1.07
CA GLY A 226 -9.11 31.18 0.20
C GLY A 226 -7.90 30.27 0.11
N GLY A 227 -7.54 29.64 1.24
CA GLY A 227 -6.37 28.78 1.36
C GLY A 227 -5.03 29.53 1.39
N THR A 228 -3.95 28.79 1.53
CA THR A 228 -2.58 29.31 1.46
C THR A 228 -2.07 29.27 0.03
N HIS A 229 -1.39 30.33 -0.44
CA HIS A 229 -0.81 30.34 -1.77
C HIS A 229 0.26 29.24 -1.92
N ILE A 230 0.27 28.59 -3.07
CA ILE A 230 1.35 27.66 -3.43
C ILE A 230 2.59 28.49 -3.74
N ASP A 231 3.68 28.21 -3.01
CA ASP A 231 4.98 28.87 -3.25
C ASP A 231 5.83 28.00 -4.19
N PHE A 232 5.89 28.42 -5.44
CA PHE A 232 6.73 27.75 -6.45
C PHE A 232 8.22 27.99 -6.26
N ASN A 233 8.63 29.02 -5.50
CA ASN A 233 10.05 29.25 -5.24
C ASN A 233 10.63 28.10 -4.40
N ALA A 234 9.84 27.53 -3.50
CA ALA A 234 10.24 26.35 -2.73
C ALA A 234 10.55 25.12 -3.62
N VAL A 235 9.91 25.04 -4.79
CA VAL A 235 10.12 23.96 -5.78
C VAL A 235 11.31 24.31 -6.69
N THR A 236 11.31 25.49 -7.28
CA THR A 236 12.30 25.90 -8.30
C THR A 236 13.69 26.15 -7.73
N SER A 237 13.81 26.44 -6.44
CA SER A 237 15.10 26.57 -5.74
C SER A 237 15.81 25.22 -5.52
N GLN A 238 15.09 24.11 -5.64
CA GLN A 238 15.68 22.78 -5.45
C GLN A 238 16.41 22.29 -6.70
N PRO A 239 17.54 21.61 -6.54
CA PRO A 239 18.25 21.03 -7.68
C PRO A 239 17.42 19.89 -8.31
N LEU A 240 17.53 19.75 -9.65
CA LEU A 240 16.88 18.66 -10.39
C LEU A 240 17.39 17.30 -9.96
N LEU A 241 18.70 17.17 -9.70
CA LEU A 241 19.36 15.98 -9.19
C LEU A 241 20.16 16.29 -7.93
N GLY A 242 20.00 15.46 -6.91
CA GLY A 242 20.67 15.59 -5.62
C GLY A 242 20.45 14.35 -4.75
N TRP A 243 21.21 14.26 -3.70
CA TRP A 243 21.07 13.15 -2.76
C TRP A 243 19.74 13.25 -1.99
N PRO A 244 19.04 12.11 -1.81
CA PRO A 244 17.85 12.07 -0.97
C PRO A 244 18.20 12.36 0.49
N VAL A 245 17.23 12.92 1.22
CA VAL A 245 17.36 13.13 2.67
C VAL A 245 17.20 11.79 3.36
N LEU A 246 18.30 11.22 3.84
CA LEU A 246 18.27 9.98 4.60
C LEU A 246 18.10 10.28 6.08
N THR A 247 17.29 9.47 6.76
CA THR A 247 17.03 9.57 8.20
C THR A 247 17.43 8.24 8.86
N ALA A 248 18.29 8.30 9.85
CA ALA A 248 18.70 7.11 10.60
C ALA A 248 17.59 6.66 11.57
N PRO A 249 17.34 5.35 11.69
CA PRO A 249 16.39 4.81 12.65
C PRO A 249 16.91 4.90 14.10
N THR A 250 15.99 5.03 15.05
CA THR A 250 16.22 4.78 16.47
C THR A 250 15.30 3.65 16.94
N PHE A 251 15.82 2.73 17.74
CA PHE A 251 15.04 1.59 18.20
C PHE A 251 14.42 1.89 19.55
N ASP A 252 13.16 2.29 19.51
CA ASP A 252 12.31 2.55 20.67
C ASP A 252 11.38 1.36 20.91
N SER A 253 11.30 0.86 22.15
CA SER A 253 10.52 -0.33 22.50
C SER A 253 9.02 -0.13 22.26
N HIS A 254 8.52 1.06 22.54
CA HIS A 254 7.11 1.38 22.33
C HIS A 254 6.75 1.43 20.83
N ALA A 255 7.56 2.12 20.02
CA ALA A 255 7.39 2.15 18.58
C ALA A 255 7.47 0.75 17.95
N ILE A 256 8.41 -0.09 18.43
CA ILE A 256 8.55 -1.47 17.97
C ILE A 256 7.29 -2.29 18.29
N THR A 257 6.85 -2.30 19.54
CA THR A 257 5.68 -3.11 19.95
C THR A 257 4.42 -2.70 19.23
N LEU A 258 4.26 -1.42 18.93
CA LEU A 258 3.12 -0.88 18.20
C LEU A 258 3.13 -1.29 16.72
N MET A 259 4.30 -1.38 16.09
CA MET A 259 4.43 -1.69 14.67
C MET A 259 4.43 -3.20 14.37
N LEU A 260 4.84 -4.06 15.32
CA LEU A 260 4.89 -5.51 15.10
C LEU A 260 3.57 -6.12 14.62
N PRO A 261 2.37 -5.77 15.14
CA PRO A 261 1.09 -6.32 14.65
C PRO A 261 0.80 -6.02 13.18
N VAL A 262 1.40 -4.96 12.62
CA VAL A 262 1.24 -4.62 11.19
C VAL A 262 1.76 -5.74 10.30
N ALA A 263 2.75 -6.53 10.74
CA ALA A 263 3.24 -7.68 9.97
C ALA A 263 2.14 -8.68 9.63
N ILE A 264 1.17 -8.90 10.53
CA ILE A 264 0.04 -9.80 10.28
C ILE A 264 -0.88 -9.21 9.20
N VAL A 265 -1.06 -7.89 9.21
CA VAL A 265 -1.84 -7.17 8.20
C VAL A 265 -1.18 -7.28 6.83
N LEU A 266 0.16 -7.09 6.77
CA LEU A 266 0.94 -7.24 5.53
C LEU A 266 0.89 -8.66 4.97
N VAL A 267 0.88 -9.69 5.83
CA VAL A 267 0.69 -11.09 5.42
C VAL A 267 -0.66 -11.26 4.71
N ALA A 268 -1.75 -10.73 5.29
CA ALA A 268 -3.08 -10.82 4.69
C ALA A 268 -3.15 -10.09 3.34
N GLU A 269 -2.62 -8.86 3.29
CA GLU A 269 -2.61 -8.01 2.10
C GLU A 269 -1.82 -8.66 0.96
N ASN A 270 -0.59 -9.08 1.22
CA ASN A 270 0.28 -9.68 0.19
C ASN A 270 -0.22 -11.07 -0.26
N LEU A 271 -0.77 -11.90 0.66
CA LEU A 271 -1.40 -13.15 0.27
C LEU A 271 -2.51 -12.89 -0.76
N GLY A 272 -3.38 -11.91 -0.50
CA GLY A 272 -4.44 -11.50 -1.42
C GLY A 272 -3.88 -11.05 -2.77
N HIS A 273 -2.82 -10.24 -2.77
CA HIS A 273 -2.18 -9.74 -3.99
C HIS A 273 -1.53 -10.87 -4.82
N VAL A 274 -0.78 -11.78 -4.20
CA VAL A 274 -0.16 -12.92 -4.90
C VAL A 274 -1.22 -13.84 -5.51
N LYS A 275 -2.31 -14.11 -4.76
CA LYS A 275 -3.43 -14.92 -5.28
C LYS A 275 -4.17 -14.22 -6.43
N ALA A 276 -4.37 -12.89 -6.36
CA ALA A 276 -4.95 -12.12 -7.46
C ALA A 276 -4.08 -12.19 -8.72
N VAL A 277 -2.75 -12.04 -8.58
CA VAL A 277 -1.81 -12.18 -9.69
C VAL A 277 -1.82 -13.61 -10.25
N ALA A 278 -1.87 -14.64 -9.41
CA ALA A 278 -1.99 -16.03 -9.81
C ALA A 278 -3.25 -16.28 -10.66
N ALA A 279 -4.40 -15.78 -10.18
CA ALA A 279 -5.67 -15.90 -10.90
C ALA A 279 -5.64 -15.22 -12.29
N MET A 280 -5.03 -14.03 -12.38
CA MET A 280 -4.93 -13.27 -13.63
C MET A 280 -3.95 -13.89 -14.63
N THR A 281 -2.85 -14.45 -14.14
CA THR A 281 -1.80 -15.05 -15.00
C THR A 281 -2.12 -16.49 -15.36
N GLY A 282 -3.04 -17.13 -14.63
CA GLY A 282 -3.33 -18.57 -14.76
C GLY A 282 -2.16 -19.45 -14.35
N LYS A 283 -1.16 -18.88 -13.63
CA LYS A 283 0.02 -19.60 -13.16
C LYS A 283 -0.09 -19.93 -11.67
N ASP A 284 0.40 -21.09 -11.27
CA ASP A 284 0.56 -21.43 -9.85
C ASP A 284 1.71 -20.61 -9.25
N LEU A 285 1.36 -19.64 -8.42
CA LEU A 285 2.31 -18.78 -7.70
C LEU A 285 2.44 -19.17 -6.21
N ASP A 286 1.76 -20.22 -5.76
CA ASP A 286 1.79 -20.70 -4.38
C ASP A 286 3.21 -20.98 -3.86
N PRO A 287 4.12 -21.60 -4.66
CA PRO A 287 5.51 -21.80 -4.25
C PRO A 287 6.31 -20.53 -3.98
N TYR A 288 5.80 -19.38 -4.45
CA TYR A 288 6.46 -18.07 -4.30
C TYR A 288 5.90 -17.23 -3.15
N ILE A 289 4.79 -17.63 -2.49
CA ILE A 289 4.15 -16.86 -1.41
C ILE A 289 5.17 -16.57 -0.28
N GLY A 290 5.88 -17.58 0.22
CA GLY A 290 6.89 -17.37 1.27
C GLY A 290 8.03 -16.46 0.83
N ARG A 291 8.44 -16.53 -0.45
CA ARG A 291 9.45 -15.63 -1.02
C ARG A 291 8.94 -14.20 -1.14
N ALA A 292 7.67 -14.00 -1.48
CA ALA A 292 7.04 -12.70 -1.54
C ALA A 292 7.00 -12.05 -0.15
N PHE A 293 6.59 -12.80 0.88
CA PHE A 293 6.61 -12.32 2.27
C PHE A 293 8.02 -11.97 2.75
N PHE A 294 8.99 -12.84 2.48
CA PHE A 294 10.39 -12.58 2.80
C PHE A 294 10.91 -11.32 2.10
N ALA A 295 10.62 -11.18 0.81
CA ALA A 295 11.05 -10.07 -0.02
C ALA A 295 10.50 -8.73 0.49
N ASP A 296 9.19 -8.67 0.78
CA ASP A 296 8.53 -7.48 1.33
C ASP A 296 9.10 -7.12 2.71
N GLY A 297 9.35 -8.13 3.55
CA GLY A 297 9.97 -7.92 4.86
C GLY A 297 11.37 -7.32 4.74
N VAL A 298 12.23 -7.88 3.87
CA VAL A 298 13.57 -7.35 3.61
C VAL A 298 13.52 -5.96 2.98
N ALA A 299 12.62 -5.74 2.01
CA ALA A 299 12.43 -4.43 1.37
C ALA A 299 11.98 -3.37 2.40
N THR A 300 11.08 -3.73 3.33
CA THR A 300 10.63 -2.87 4.43
C THR A 300 11.78 -2.54 5.40
N MET A 301 12.64 -3.52 5.74
CA MET A 301 13.83 -3.26 6.57
C MET A 301 14.80 -2.29 5.89
N VAL A 302 15.06 -2.51 4.59
CA VAL A 302 15.95 -1.64 3.79
C VAL A 302 15.36 -0.24 3.69
N ALA A 303 14.06 -0.10 3.44
CA ALA A 303 13.39 1.20 3.40
C ALA A 303 13.49 1.93 4.76
N GLY A 304 13.18 1.25 5.86
CA GLY A 304 13.28 1.80 7.21
C GLY A 304 14.69 2.21 7.60
N SER A 305 15.72 1.53 7.09
CA SER A 305 17.12 1.85 7.39
C SER A 305 17.60 3.18 6.80
N GLY A 306 16.92 3.70 5.78
CA GLY A 306 17.33 4.93 5.09
C GLY A 306 16.31 6.07 5.17
N GLY A 307 15.22 5.93 5.90
CA GLY A 307 14.21 6.98 6.04
C GLY A 307 13.01 6.81 5.10
N GLY A 308 12.90 5.65 4.42
CA GLY A 308 11.72 5.27 3.65
C GLY A 308 10.61 4.70 4.53
N THR A 309 9.40 4.67 4.02
CA THR A 309 8.26 4.00 4.67
C THR A 309 8.34 2.49 4.53
N GLY A 310 7.61 1.73 5.36
CA GLY A 310 7.41 0.31 5.10
C GLY A 310 6.74 0.10 3.75
N VAL A 311 7.14 -0.93 3.02
CA VAL A 311 6.68 -1.19 1.66
C VAL A 311 5.87 -2.48 1.57
N THR A 312 4.98 -2.55 0.58
CA THR A 312 4.17 -3.74 0.25
C THR A 312 3.84 -3.75 -1.24
N THR A 313 3.37 -4.89 -1.73
CA THR A 313 2.87 -5.03 -3.11
C THR A 313 1.63 -4.16 -3.34
N TYR A 314 1.46 -3.62 -4.55
CA TYR A 314 0.42 -2.63 -4.86
C TYR A 314 -0.73 -3.17 -5.72
N ALA A 315 -1.96 -3.00 -5.20
CA ALA A 315 -3.20 -3.31 -5.90
C ALA A 315 -3.42 -2.43 -7.14
N GLU A 316 -2.98 -1.17 -7.12
CA GLU A 316 -3.07 -0.23 -8.24
C GLU A 316 -2.33 -0.76 -9.47
N ASN A 317 -1.14 -1.29 -9.27
CA ASN A 317 -0.34 -1.88 -10.33
C ASN A 317 -0.93 -3.22 -10.81
N ILE A 318 -1.53 -4.00 -9.91
CA ILE A 318 -2.31 -5.19 -10.23
C ILE A 318 -3.51 -4.81 -11.12
N GLY A 319 -4.20 -3.72 -10.80
CA GLY A 319 -5.29 -3.17 -11.61
C GLY A 319 -4.86 -2.81 -13.04
N VAL A 320 -3.68 -2.21 -13.22
CA VAL A 320 -3.12 -1.93 -14.56
C VAL A 320 -2.85 -3.23 -15.32
N MET A 321 -2.25 -4.23 -14.67
CA MET A 321 -2.02 -5.55 -15.28
C MET A 321 -3.33 -6.22 -15.71
N ALA A 322 -4.38 -6.15 -14.88
CA ALA A 322 -5.68 -6.74 -15.18
C ALA A 322 -6.29 -6.19 -16.47
N VAL A 323 -6.14 -4.89 -16.73
CA VAL A 323 -6.68 -4.23 -17.92
C VAL A 323 -5.78 -4.42 -19.14
N THR A 324 -4.45 -4.32 -18.96
CA THR A 324 -3.51 -4.43 -20.09
C THR A 324 -3.30 -5.86 -20.55
N LYS A 325 -3.55 -6.83 -19.67
CA LYS A 325 -3.20 -8.24 -19.86
C LYS A 325 -1.68 -8.47 -20.06
N ILE A 326 -0.87 -7.54 -19.55
CA ILE A 326 0.59 -7.60 -19.62
C ILE A 326 1.13 -7.81 -18.21
N TYR A 327 1.64 -8.99 -17.97
CA TYR A 327 2.14 -9.45 -16.68
C TYR A 327 3.67 -9.54 -16.65
N SER A 328 4.34 -8.94 -17.62
CA SER A 328 5.78 -8.98 -17.79
C SER A 328 6.54 -8.42 -16.59
N SER A 329 7.41 -9.20 -15.98
CA SER A 329 8.16 -8.78 -14.80
C SER A 329 9.22 -7.70 -15.08
N ILE A 330 9.75 -7.60 -16.32
CA ILE A 330 10.69 -6.54 -16.69
C ILE A 330 10.05 -5.14 -16.65
N VAL A 331 8.74 -5.04 -16.84
CA VAL A 331 8.02 -3.77 -16.75
C VAL A 331 8.17 -3.16 -15.35
N PHE A 332 8.16 -3.99 -14.31
CA PHE A 332 8.36 -3.56 -12.93
C PHE A 332 9.82 -3.24 -12.61
N VAL A 333 10.79 -3.93 -13.26
CA VAL A 333 12.20 -3.56 -13.17
C VAL A 333 12.42 -2.16 -13.74
N ILE A 334 11.82 -1.85 -14.90
CA ILE A 334 11.90 -0.51 -15.50
C ILE A 334 11.22 0.53 -14.57
N ALA A 335 10.04 0.22 -14.07
CA ALA A 335 9.35 1.08 -13.10
C ALA A 335 10.23 1.36 -11.88
N ALA A 336 10.86 0.33 -11.31
CA ALA A 336 11.77 0.47 -10.18
C ALA A 336 12.97 1.38 -10.49
N CYS A 337 13.59 1.23 -11.66
CA CYS A 337 14.69 2.09 -12.09
C CYS A 337 14.25 3.56 -12.22
N VAL A 338 13.07 3.80 -12.79
CA VAL A 338 12.51 5.17 -12.90
C VAL A 338 12.22 5.75 -11.51
N ALA A 339 11.63 4.96 -10.59
CA ALA A 339 11.39 5.39 -9.21
C ALA A 339 12.69 5.76 -8.48
N ILE A 340 13.75 4.95 -8.66
CA ILE A 340 15.08 5.25 -8.10
C ILE A 340 15.59 6.60 -8.63
N VAL A 341 15.51 6.84 -9.95
CA VAL A 341 15.93 8.12 -10.54
C VAL A 341 15.13 9.28 -9.98
N LEU A 342 13.80 9.15 -9.85
CA LEU A 342 12.93 10.16 -9.22
C LEU A 342 13.30 10.40 -7.75
N GLY A 343 13.73 9.37 -7.04
CA GLY A 343 14.23 9.45 -5.67
C GLY A 343 15.51 10.27 -5.52
N PHE A 344 16.26 10.51 -6.59
CA PHE A 344 17.39 11.43 -6.63
C PHE A 344 17.03 12.84 -7.13
N SER A 345 15.74 13.21 -7.13
CA SER A 345 15.29 14.54 -7.55
C SER A 345 14.67 15.33 -6.39
N PRO A 346 15.44 16.22 -5.71
CA PRO A 346 14.89 17.10 -4.68
C PRO A 346 13.78 18.01 -5.20
N MET A 347 13.90 18.50 -6.44
CA MET A 347 12.85 19.30 -7.08
C MET A 347 11.53 18.52 -7.18
N PHE A 348 11.58 17.23 -7.53
CA PHE A 348 10.41 16.36 -7.57
C PHE A 348 9.81 16.16 -6.16
N GLY A 349 10.64 15.95 -5.14
CA GLY A 349 10.20 15.86 -3.75
C GLY A 349 9.50 17.15 -3.28
N ALA A 350 10.08 18.30 -3.58
CA ALA A 350 9.50 19.62 -3.27
C ALA A 350 8.17 19.84 -4.00
N LEU A 351 8.05 19.43 -5.27
CA LEU A 351 6.79 19.49 -6.02
C LEU A 351 5.70 18.66 -5.35
N VAL A 352 6.03 17.47 -4.88
CA VAL A 352 5.10 16.61 -4.14
C VAL A 352 4.65 17.27 -2.84
N LEU A 353 5.59 17.84 -2.09
CA LEU A 353 5.29 18.53 -0.82
C LEU A 353 4.51 19.83 -1.02
N SER A 354 4.50 20.40 -2.23
CA SER A 354 3.71 21.59 -2.55
C SER A 354 2.22 21.28 -2.78
N ILE A 355 1.83 20.00 -2.83
CA ILE A 355 0.42 19.61 -3.03
C ILE A 355 -0.41 20.05 -1.82
N PRO A 356 -1.44 20.91 -2.00
CA PRO A 356 -2.23 21.41 -0.89
C PRO A 356 -3.01 20.31 -0.16
N GLY A 357 -3.17 20.47 1.16
CA GLY A 357 -3.93 19.53 1.99
C GLY A 357 -5.30 19.15 1.45
N PRO A 358 -6.16 20.10 1.00
CA PRO A 358 -7.46 19.78 0.40
C PRO A 358 -7.39 18.84 -0.81
N VAL A 359 -6.37 19.00 -1.66
CA VAL A 359 -6.16 18.12 -2.83
C VAL A 359 -5.75 16.72 -2.37
N LEU A 360 -4.79 16.64 -1.42
CA LEU A 360 -4.39 15.37 -0.81
C LEU A 360 -5.58 14.67 -0.14
N GLY A 361 -6.43 15.42 0.56
CA GLY A 361 -7.66 14.90 1.18
C GLY A 361 -8.64 14.33 0.17
N GLY A 362 -8.87 15.03 -0.93
CA GLY A 362 -9.73 14.55 -2.03
C GLY A 362 -9.19 13.27 -2.69
N MET A 363 -7.88 13.20 -2.93
CA MET A 363 -7.21 11.99 -3.41
C MET A 363 -7.34 10.83 -2.39
N ALA A 364 -7.13 11.12 -1.10
CA ALA A 364 -7.18 10.16 -0.02
C ALA A 364 -8.59 9.56 0.17
N VAL A 365 -9.64 10.36 0.08
CA VAL A 365 -11.04 9.89 0.17
C VAL A 365 -11.30 8.79 -0.86
N VAL A 366 -10.90 9.02 -2.11
CA VAL A 366 -11.11 8.01 -3.16
C VAL A 366 -10.19 6.81 -2.94
N LEU A 367 -8.91 7.04 -2.64
CA LEU A 367 -7.94 5.97 -2.49
C LEU A 367 -8.28 5.03 -1.31
N PHE A 368 -8.59 5.59 -0.14
CA PHE A 368 -8.96 4.78 1.03
C PHE A 368 -10.29 4.06 0.82
N GLY A 369 -11.24 4.70 0.12
CA GLY A 369 -12.47 4.06 -0.33
C GLY A 369 -12.21 2.87 -1.26
N LEU A 370 -11.28 3.00 -2.20
CA LEU A 370 -10.88 1.91 -3.10
C LEU A 370 -10.19 0.76 -2.34
N ILE A 371 -9.37 1.05 -1.32
CA ILE A 371 -8.77 0.01 -0.47
C ILE A 371 -9.87 -0.73 0.30
N ALA A 372 -10.81 0.00 0.92
CA ALA A 372 -11.93 -0.61 1.65
C ALA A 372 -12.77 -1.52 0.73
N THR A 373 -13.11 -1.04 -0.47
CA THR A 373 -13.87 -1.83 -1.45
C THR A 373 -13.08 -3.01 -2.02
N THR A 374 -11.74 -2.93 -2.08
CA THR A 374 -10.89 -4.07 -2.46
C THR A 374 -11.00 -5.20 -1.44
N GLY A 375 -11.09 -4.89 -0.14
CA GLY A 375 -11.36 -5.90 0.88
C GLY A 375 -12.70 -6.60 0.68
N ILE A 376 -13.76 -5.86 0.36
CA ILE A 376 -15.07 -6.43 0.02
C ILE A 376 -14.97 -7.28 -1.26
N ARG A 377 -14.26 -6.80 -2.26
CA ARG A 377 -14.03 -7.51 -3.52
C ARG A 377 -13.35 -8.87 -3.31
N ILE A 378 -12.37 -8.97 -2.40
CA ILE A 378 -11.74 -10.25 -2.02
C ILE A 378 -12.81 -11.26 -1.56
N CYS A 379 -13.76 -10.83 -0.73
CA CYS A 379 -14.85 -11.70 -0.29
C CYS A 379 -15.76 -12.14 -1.44
N VAL A 380 -16.11 -11.24 -2.35
CA VAL A 380 -16.98 -11.52 -3.51
C VAL A 380 -16.31 -12.50 -4.48
N GLU A 381 -15.04 -12.25 -4.83
CA GLU A 381 -14.28 -13.09 -5.77
C GLU A 381 -14.06 -14.51 -5.25
N ASN A 382 -13.90 -14.65 -3.92
CA ASN A 382 -13.78 -15.95 -3.24
C ASN A 382 -15.14 -16.54 -2.81
N LYS A 383 -16.26 -15.93 -3.25
CA LYS A 383 -17.63 -16.43 -2.97
C LYS A 383 -17.90 -16.66 -1.50
N VAL A 384 -17.44 -15.74 -0.64
CA VAL A 384 -17.70 -15.81 0.81
C VAL A 384 -19.20 -15.76 1.03
N ASP A 385 -19.74 -16.79 1.69
CA ASP A 385 -21.15 -16.86 2.04
C ASP A 385 -21.42 -16.05 3.33
N PHE A 386 -22.06 -14.90 3.19
CA PHE A 386 -22.48 -14.06 4.31
C PHE A 386 -23.83 -14.47 4.94
N THR A 387 -24.51 -15.51 4.42
CA THR A 387 -25.63 -16.14 5.12
C THR A 387 -25.13 -17.04 6.25
N ASP A 388 -23.86 -17.50 6.18
CA ASP A 388 -23.18 -18.12 7.32
C ASP A 388 -22.84 -17.04 8.37
N ASN A 389 -23.51 -17.13 9.52
CA ASN A 389 -23.35 -16.20 10.66
C ASN A 389 -21.88 -16.06 11.10
N LYS A 390 -21.05 -17.09 10.95
CA LYS A 390 -19.64 -17.03 11.27
C LYS A 390 -18.92 -15.98 10.42
N ASN A 391 -19.14 -15.99 9.10
CA ASN A 391 -18.54 -15.03 8.20
C ASN A 391 -19.11 -13.62 8.43
N PHE A 392 -20.43 -13.52 8.62
CA PHE A 392 -21.12 -12.26 8.86
C PHE A 392 -20.60 -11.58 10.13
N ILE A 393 -20.55 -12.28 11.26
CA ILE A 393 -20.09 -11.73 12.55
C ILE A 393 -18.59 -11.39 12.49
N THR A 394 -17.76 -12.22 11.85
CA THR A 394 -16.34 -11.95 11.69
C THR A 394 -16.12 -10.61 10.97
N MET A 395 -16.82 -10.39 9.85
CA MET A 395 -16.74 -9.13 9.11
C MET A 395 -17.25 -7.96 9.96
N ALA A 396 -18.40 -8.10 10.61
CA ALA A 396 -19.02 -7.06 11.43
C ALA A 396 -18.09 -6.59 12.57
N VAL A 397 -17.48 -7.54 13.30
CA VAL A 397 -16.55 -7.23 14.40
C VAL A 397 -15.31 -6.52 13.87
N ALA A 398 -14.69 -7.04 12.80
CA ALA A 398 -13.50 -6.45 12.23
C ALA A 398 -13.76 -4.99 11.77
N LEU A 399 -14.81 -4.76 10.99
CA LEU A 399 -15.15 -3.42 10.47
C LEU A 399 -15.40 -2.44 11.61
N THR A 400 -16.13 -2.86 12.66
CA THR A 400 -16.45 -1.98 13.79
C THR A 400 -15.20 -1.63 14.61
N LEU A 401 -14.36 -2.61 14.93
CA LEU A 401 -13.12 -2.37 15.68
C LEU A 401 -12.16 -1.47 14.89
N GLY A 402 -12.05 -1.71 13.59
CA GLY A 402 -11.15 -0.96 12.72
C GLY A 402 -11.64 0.47 12.44
N ALA A 403 -12.90 0.64 12.06
CA ALA A 403 -13.48 1.97 11.83
C ALA A 403 -13.54 2.81 13.11
N GLY A 404 -13.81 2.18 14.26
CA GLY A 404 -13.80 2.81 15.57
C GLY A 404 -12.40 3.08 16.13
N ASN A 405 -11.35 2.62 15.41
CA ASN A 405 -9.94 2.77 15.80
C ASN A 405 -9.66 2.35 17.26
N LEU A 406 -10.19 1.17 17.67
CA LEU A 406 -9.97 0.67 19.03
C LEU A 406 -8.49 0.32 19.22
N ALA A 407 -7.78 1.15 19.96
CA ALA A 407 -6.42 0.86 20.42
C ALA A 407 -6.45 0.19 21.80
N ILE A 408 -5.61 -0.81 22.00
CA ILE A 408 -5.40 -1.47 23.29
C ILE A 408 -3.97 -1.17 23.74
N THR A 409 -3.83 -0.49 24.88
CA THR A 409 -2.55 -0.13 25.46
C THR A 409 -2.41 -0.71 26.84
N GLN A 410 -1.30 -1.40 27.11
CA GLN A 410 -0.96 -1.95 28.44
C GLN A 410 0.54 -1.80 28.70
N GLY A 411 0.91 -0.84 29.52
CA GLY A 411 2.32 -0.46 29.70
C GLY A 411 2.93 0.05 28.40
N ASP A 412 4.08 -0.48 28.03
CA ASP A 412 4.77 -0.14 26.76
C ASP A 412 4.16 -0.89 25.53
N PHE A 413 3.26 -1.83 25.76
CA PHE A 413 2.62 -2.59 24.69
C PHE A 413 1.36 -1.87 24.20
N SER A 414 1.30 -1.60 22.91
CA SER A 414 0.13 -1.00 22.28
C SER A 414 -0.19 -1.66 20.93
N ILE A 415 -1.47 -1.86 20.67
CA ILE A 415 -1.99 -2.37 19.39
C ILE A 415 -2.98 -1.33 18.86
N GLY A 416 -2.70 -0.74 17.71
CA GLY A 416 -3.59 0.22 17.06
C GLY A 416 -4.84 -0.43 16.45
N GLY A 417 -5.82 0.39 16.05
CA GLY A 417 -7.14 -0.09 15.59
C GLY A 417 -7.12 -1.08 14.42
N ILE A 418 -6.18 -0.96 13.48
CA ILE A 418 -6.02 -1.95 12.39
C ILE A 418 -5.53 -3.29 12.97
N GLY A 419 -4.57 -3.25 13.90
CA GLY A 419 -4.06 -4.45 14.57
C GLY A 419 -5.12 -5.17 15.40
N THR A 420 -5.90 -4.40 16.22
CA THR A 420 -7.01 -4.96 17.00
C THR A 420 -8.11 -5.55 16.14
N ALA A 421 -8.44 -4.91 15.02
CA ALA A 421 -9.41 -5.44 14.07
C ALA A 421 -8.91 -6.74 13.40
N CYS A 422 -7.63 -6.80 13.03
CA CYS A 422 -7.02 -7.98 12.44
C CYS A 422 -7.03 -9.16 13.42
N ILE A 423 -6.55 -8.94 14.65
CA ILE A 423 -6.55 -9.97 15.70
C ILE A 423 -7.98 -10.37 16.07
N GLY A 424 -8.89 -9.39 16.17
CA GLY A 424 -10.30 -9.63 16.44
C GLY A 424 -10.95 -10.49 15.36
N ALA A 425 -10.74 -10.21 14.09
CA ALA A 425 -11.26 -11.00 12.98
C ALA A 425 -10.74 -12.45 13.02
N LEU A 426 -9.42 -12.60 13.24
CA LEU A 426 -8.78 -13.92 13.38
C LEU A 426 -9.39 -14.73 14.52
N LEU A 427 -9.43 -14.15 15.71
CA LEU A 427 -9.93 -14.83 16.92
C LEU A 427 -11.40 -15.20 16.79
N VAL A 428 -12.24 -14.25 16.37
CA VAL A 428 -13.68 -14.49 16.21
C VAL A 428 -13.94 -15.58 15.19
N TYR A 429 -13.26 -15.52 14.03
CA TYR A 429 -13.42 -16.56 13.01
C TYR A 429 -13.00 -17.93 13.51
N GLN A 430 -11.83 -18.06 14.14
CA GLN A 430 -11.30 -19.37 14.59
C GLN A 430 -12.14 -19.95 15.74
N ILE A 431 -12.60 -19.10 16.67
CA ILE A 431 -13.49 -19.53 17.76
C ILE A 431 -14.80 -20.05 17.18
N LEU A 432 -15.48 -19.25 16.33
CA LEU A 432 -16.77 -19.65 15.76
C LEU A 432 -16.63 -20.89 14.84
N ASN A 433 -15.51 -21.01 14.13
CA ASN A 433 -15.23 -22.17 13.29
C ASN A 433 -15.10 -23.45 14.11
N LYS A 434 -14.42 -23.40 15.27
CA LYS A 434 -14.26 -24.55 16.19
C LYS A 434 -15.60 -24.95 16.82
N PHE A 435 -16.38 -24.00 17.31
CA PHE A 435 -17.71 -24.28 17.87
C PHE A 435 -18.70 -24.80 16.81
N GLY A 436 -18.65 -24.27 15.56
CA GLY A 436 -19.49 -24.73 14.47
C GLY A 436 -19.21 -26.16 14.00
N MET A 437 -17.98 -26.63 14.12
CA MET A 437 -17.64 -28.04 13.86
C MET A 437 -18.24 -28.98 14.91
N GLY A 438 -18.16 -28.63 16.19
CA GLY A 438 -18.80 -29.38 17.27
C GLY A 438 -20.34 -29.45 17.19
N ALA A 439 -20.98 -28.43 16.68
CA ALA A 439 -22.43 -28.41 16.48
C ALA A 439 -22.89 -29.28 15.30
N LYS A 440 -22.08 -29.40 14.25
CA LYS A 440 -22.38 -30.30 13.10
C LYS A 440 -22.20 -31.76 13.44
N GLU A 441 -21.25 -32.13 14.33
CA GLU A 441 -21.07 -33.48 14.83
C GLU A 441 -22.15 -33.89 15.83
N ALA A 442 -22.76 -32.90 16.53
CA ALA A 442 -23.82 -33.16 17.51
C ALA A 442 -25.24 -33.20 16.93
N ALA A 443 -25.44 -32.87 15.66
CA ALA A 443 -26.74 -32.97 15.00
C ALA A 443 -27.03 -34.45 14.68
N PRO A 444 -28.12 -35.06 15.21
CA PRO A 444 -28.46 -36.43 14.87
C PRO A 444 -28.76 -36.48 13.37
N ALA A 445 -28.22 -37.53 12.71
CA ALA A 445 -28.56 -37.87 11.35
C ALA A 445 -30.09 -38.07 11.28
N ALA A 446 -30.78 -37.16 10.59
CA ALA A 446 -32.21 -37.24 10.35
C ALA A 446 -32.51 -38.10 9.14
#